data_6b34a429dd8eb3d60afc93ab332cdd9e
#
_entry.id   6b34a429dd8eb3d60afc93ab332cdd9e
#
_cell.length_a   1.000
_cell.length_b   1.000
_cell.length_c   1.000
_cell.angle_alpha   90.00
_cell.angle_beta   90.00
_cell.angle_gamma   90.00
#
_symmetry.space_group_name_H-M   'P 1'
#
loop_
_entity.id
_entity.type
_entity.pdbx_description
1 polymer ?
#
loop_
_entity_poly.entity_id
_entity_poly.type
_entity_poly.pdbx_seq_one_letter_code
_entity_poly.pdbx_strand_id
1 'polypeptide(L)'
;MRIGVLGAGNMADALATQWARKGHEIRFGARTPGKATALAERVGRGAAGGTLREAAEFGDVILLAVWYEGVQDVLREAGPLVGRVLIDCTNPMEPPFETLKTDGGPSAARRVADASGARVVKAFNLCHESVWRMTPPVFGGRPLGVPLCGDDEEALAVVRGLVADLGCVPMAGGGLERAGLLEATTAFLVGLWVAGEDPSAMVTPPEYAGGDPRPTSG
;
A
#
# COMPACT_ATOMS: atom_id res chain seq x y z
N MET A 1 10.99 -13.16 3.79
CA MET A 1 11.69 -12.23 2.88
C MET A 1 12.10 -10.98 3.64
N ARG A 2 13.00 -10.17 3.10
CA ARG A 2 13.43 -8.90 3.68
C ARG A 2 12.56 -7.78 3.15
N ILE A 3 11.94 -6.99 4.05
CA ILE A 3 11.07 -5.88 3.70
C ILE A 3 11.69 -4.58 4.24
N GLY A 4 12.04 -3.69 3.34
CA GLY A 4 12.44 -2.32 3.65
C GLY A 4 11.22 -1.42 3.71
N VAL A 5 11.04 -0.69 4.80
CA VAL A 5 9.88 0.17 5.00
C VAL A 5 10.33 1.63 4.97
N LEU A 6 9.95 2.37 3.97
CA LEU A 6 10.20 3.79 3.84
C LEU A 6 9.07 4.57 4.52
N GLY A 7 9.31 4.96 5.76
CA GLY A 7 8.37 5.60 6.66
C GLY A 7 8.33 4.95 8.05
N ALA A 8 7.94 5.71 9.06
CA ALA A 8 7.78 5.26 10.44
C ALA A 8 6.46 5.79 11.04
N GLY A 9 5.43 5.91 10.21
CA GLY A 9 4.08 6.32 10.59
C GLY A 9 3.15 5.13 10.88
N ASN A 10 1.86 5.42 11.06
CA ASN A 10 0.85 4.42 11.43
C ASN A 10 0.67 3.32 10.38
N MET A 11 0.69 3.65 9.07
CA MET A 11 0.62 2.63 8.02
C MET A 11 1.82 1.69 8.02
N ALA A 12 3.04 2.26 8.17
CA ALA A 12 4.27 1.49 8.30
C ALA A 12 4.20 0.52 9.48
N ASP A 13 3.78 1.00 10.65
CA ASP A 13 3.59 0.19 11.84
C ASP A 13 2.54 -0.92 11.62
N ALA A 14 1.36 -0.57 11.11
CA ALA A 14 0.25 -1.49 10.98
C ALA A 14 0.60 -2.67 10.05
N LEU A 15 1.12 -2.41 8.85
CA LEU A 15 1.46 -3.45 7.88
C LEU A 15 2.71 -4.25 8.30
N ALA A 16 3.79 -3.55 8.64
CA ALA A 16 5.06 -4.22 8.95
C ALA A 16 4.99 -5.07 10.23
N THR A 17 4.19 -4.67 11.23
CA THR A 17 3.97 -5.50 12.43
C THR A 17 3.34 -6.86 12.06
N GLN A 18 2.37 -6.88 11.14
CA GLN A 18 1.76 -8.13 10.73
C GLN A 18 2.74 -9.01 9.95
N TRP A 19 3.50 -8.43 9.03
CA TRP A 19 4.52 -9.17 8.29
C TRP A 19 5.64 -9.70 9.20
N ALA A 20 6.07 -8.92 10.20
CA ALA A 20 7.02 -9.41 11.21
C ALA A 20 6.45 -10.62 12.00
N ARG A 21 5.15 -10.63 12.29
CA ARG A 21 4.47 -11.77 12.92
C ARG A 21 4.44 -13.02 12.04
N LYS A 22 4.52 -12.83 10.71
CA LYS A 22 4.59 -13.91 9.72
C LYS A 22 6.03 -14.36 9.42
N GLY A 23 7.01 -13.78 10.11
CA GLY A 23 8.43 -14.17 9.99
C GLY A 23 9.18 -13.44 8.88
N HIS A 24 8.66 -12.34 8.37
CA HIS A 24 9.43 -11.47 7.49
C HIS A 24 10.41 -10.63 8.30
N GLU A 25 11.58 -10.37 7.73
CA GLU A 25 12.60 -9.49 8.30
C GLU A 25 12.28 -8.05 7.93
N ILE A 26 12.16 -7.16 8.90
CA ILE A 26 11.73 -5.78 8.71
C ILE A 26 12.86 -4.81 9.04
N ARG A 27 13.08 -3.85 8.12
CA ARG A 27 13.91 -2.68 8.42
C ARG A 27 13.14 -1.41 8.09
N PHE A 28 12.94 -0.57 9.11
CA PHE A 28 12.32 0.74 8.96
C PHE A 28 13.37 1.80 8.62
N GLY A 29 13.03 2.69 7.70
CA GLY A 29 13.80 3.88 7.38
C GLY A 29 12.96 5.14 7.53
N ALA A 30 13.52 6.19 8.10
CA ALA A 30 12.85 7.48 8.23
C ALA A 30 13.85 8.63 8.07
N ARG A 31 13.35 9.83 7.69
CA ARG A 31 14.15 11.08 7.66
C ARG A 31 14.75 11.41 9.04
N THR A 32 14.09 11.00 10.10
CA THR A 32 14.60 11.03 11.48
C THR A 32 14.83 9.59 11.91
N PRO A 33 16.06 9.06 11.85
CA PRO A 33 16.34 7.64 12.12
C PRO A 33 15.85 7.16 13.49
N GLY A 34 15.88 8.02 14.50
CA GLY A 34 15.35 7.72 15.83
C GLY A 34 13.88 7.31 15.86
N LYS A 35 13.03 7.84 14.94
CA LYS A 35 11.63 7.41 14.80
C LYS A 35 11.54 5.98 14.25
N ALA A 36 12.40 5.63 13.30
CA ALA A 36 12.48 4.27 12.74
C ALA A 36 12.95 3.26 13.79
N THR A 37 13.95 3.62 14.59
CA THR A 37 14.46 2.79 15.69
C THR A 37 13.38 2.56 16.75
N ALA A 38 12.72 3.61 17.22
CA ALA A 38 11.65 3.49 18.20
C ALA A 38 10.47 2.63 17.68
N LEU A 39 10.15 2.71 16.38
CA LEU A 39 9.15 1.84 15.79
C LEU A 39 9.63 0.39 15.74
N ALA A 40 10.87 0.14 15.33
CA ALA A 40 11.46 -1.20 15.29
C ALA A 40 11.47 -1.88 16.67
N GLU A 41 11.84 -1.15 17.72
CA GLU A 41 11.80 -1.63 19.11
C GLU A 41 10.38 -2.03 19.53
N ARG A 42 9.36 -1.22 19.17
CA ARG A 42 7.95 -1.51 19.47
C ARG A 42 7.44 -2.74 18.73
N VAL A 43 7.81 -2.91 17.46
CA VAL A 43 7.46 -4.09 16.64
C VAL A 43 8.16 -5.34 17.17
N GLY A 44 9.40 -5.20 17.61
CA GLY A 44 10.22 -6.33 18.09
C GLY A 44 10.56 -7.32 16.98
N ARG A 45 10.63 -8.60 17.28
CA ARG A 45 10.81 -9.71 16.33
C ARG A 45 12.05 -9.57 15.40
N GLY A 46 13.09 -8.91 15.88
CA GLY A 46 14.30 -8.66 15.10
C GLY A 46 14.19 -7.52 14.10
N ALA A 47 13.10 -6.73 14.13
CA ALA A 47 12.99 -5.54 13.33
C ALA A 47 14.09 -4.54 13.68
N ALA A 48 14.62 -3.81 12.69
CA ALA A 48 15.65 -2.81 12.87
C ALA A 48 15.20 -1.45 12.29
N GLY A 49 15.71 -0.36 12.86
CA GLY A 49 15.46 1.00 12.38
C GLY A 49 16.76 1.66 11.92
N GLY A 50 16.64 2.60 10.98
CA GLY A 50 17.77 3.33 10.44
C GLY A 50 17.37 4.44 9.47
N THR A 51 18.25 4.75 8.55
CA THR A 51 18.04 5.69 7.46
C THR A 51 17.16 5.11 6.37
N LEU A 52 16.58 5.98 5.52
CA LEU A 52 15.82 5.56 4.34
C LEU A 52 16.66 4.70 3.39
N ARG A 53 17.92 5.06 3.19
CA ARG A 53 18.87 4.31 2.36
C ARG A 53 19.13 2.90 2.89
N GLU A 54 19.41 2.76 4.19
CA GLU A 54 19.63 1.44 4.80
C GLU A 54 18.41 0.53 4.69
N ALA A 55 17.20 1.07 4.81
CA ALA A 55 15.98 0.30 4.62
C ALA A 55 15.79 -0.10 3.14
N ALA A 56 16.06 0.81 2.20
CA ALA A 56 15.98 0.55 0.77
C ALA A 56 16.99 -0.52 0.31
N GLU A 57 18.23 -0.44 0.79
CA GLU A 57 19.28 -1.42 0.45
C GLU A 57 19.00 -2.81 1.04
N PHE A 58 18.40 -2.86 2.22
CA PHE A 58 18.06 -4.10 2.92
C PHE A 58 16.94 -4.89 2.24
N GLY A 59 15.87 -4.19 1.78
CA GLY A 59 14.63 -4.84 1.35
C GLY A 59 14.74 -5.52 -0.02
N ASP A 60 14.28 -6.76 -0.14
CA ASP A 60 13.93 -7.37 -1.42
C ASP A 60 12.64 -6.74 -1.95
N VAL A 61 11.75 -6.37 -1.02
CA VAL A 61 10.51 -5.62 -1.25
C VAL A 61 10.56 -4.33 -0.43
N ILE A 62 10.09 -3.25 -1.02
CA ILE A 62 10.04 -1.93 -0.40
C ILE A 62 8.58 -1.54 -0.17
N LEU A 63 8.22 -1.15 1.05
CA LEU A 63 6.95 -0.50 1.35
C LEU A 63 7.16 1.02 1.42
N LEU A 64 6.50 1.77 0.57
CA LEU A 64 6.45 3.23 0.63
C LEU A 64 5.23 3.67 1.46
N ALA A 65 5.44 4.05 2.72
CA ALA A 65 4.39 4.37 3.69
C ALA A 65 4.61 5.74 4.34
N VAL A 66 4.53 6.77 3.53
CA VAL A 66 4.66 8.18 3.92
C VAL A 66 3.48 9.00 3.38
N TRP A 67 3.29 10.21 3.88
CA TRP A 67 2.38 11.17 3.26
C TRP A 67 2.87 11.52 1.85
N TYR A 68 1.93 11.75 0.92
CA TYR A 68 2.24 11.97 -0.50
C TYR A 68 3.23 13.13 -0.73
N GLU A 69 3.11 14.22 0.03
CA GLU A 69 3.98 15.38 -0.08
C GLU A 69 5.46 15.05 0.20
N GLY A 70 5.70 14.02 1.00
CA GLY A 70 7.06 13.57 1.34
C GLY A 70 7.65 12.54 0.37
N VAL A 71 6.87 12.02 -0.59
CA VAL A 71 7.29 10.90 -1.46
C VAL A 71 8.57 11.21 -2.23
N GLN A 72 8.65 12.37 -2.88
CA GLN A 72 9.81 12.73 -3.70
C GLN A 72 11.09 12.82 -2.88
N ASP A 73 11.03 13.44 -1.70
CA ASP A 73 12.17 13.53 -0.80
C ASP A 73 12.61 12.17 -0.29
N VAL A 74 11.65 11.34 0.10
CA VAL A 74 11.92 9.98 0.58
C VAL A 74 12.57 9.11 -0.49
N LEU A 75 12.10 9.16 -1.74
CA LEU A 75 12.70 8.42 -2.84
C LEU A 75 14.12 8.92 -3.15
N ARG A 76 14.34 10.23 -3.12
CA ARG A 76 15.69 10.80 -3.32
C ARG A 76 16.66 10.34 -2.23
N GLU A 77 16.26 10.35 -0.96
CA GLU A 77 17.10 9.92 0.17
C GLU A 77 17.30 8.40 0.20
N ALA A 78 16.31 7.61 -0.19
CA ALA A 78 16.43 6.17 -0.30
C ALA A 78 17.43 5.75 -1.40
N GLY A 79 17.55 6.55 -2.44
CA GLY A 79 18.38 6.28 -3.62
C GLY A 79 17.67 5.41 -4.65
N PRO A 80 18.38 4.92 -5.67
CA PRO A 80 17.79 4.20 -6.79
C PRO A 80 17.20 2.86 -6.33
N LEU A 81 15.98 2.56 -6.80
CA LEU A 81 15.25 1.32 -6.50
C LEU A 81 15.05 0.47 -7.76
N VAL A 82 15.90 0.65 -8.76
CA VAL A 82 15.79 -0.05 -10.05
C VAL A 82 15.69 -1.57 -9.84
N GLY A 83 14.65 -2.17 -10.43
CA GLY A 83 14.37 -3.61 -10.35
C GLY A 83 13.84 -4.12 -9.00
N ARG A 84 13.75 -3.29 -7.97
CA ARG A 84 13.11 -3.66 -6.70
C ARG A 84 11.58 -3.69 -6.85
N VAL A 85 10.93 -4.56 -6.10
CA VAL A 85 9.47 -4.50 -5.93
C VAL A 85 9.16 -3.38 -4.94
N LEU A 86 8.29 -2.45 -5.33
CA LEU A 86 7.86 -1.35 -4.45
C LEU A 86 6.34 -1.36 -4.31
N ILE A 87 5.87 -1.50 -3.08
CA ILE A 87 4.46 -1.36 -2.72
C ILE A 87 4.19 0.11 -2.43
N ASP A 88 3.32 0.73 -3.22
CA ASP A 88 2.85 2.08 -2.99
C ASP A 88 1.47 2.08 -2.33
N CYS A 89 1.40 2.45 -1.06
CA CYS A 89 0.15 2.62 -0.32
C CYS A 89 -0.25 4.10 -0.13
N THR A 90 0.41 5.03 -0.81
CA THR A 90 0.15 6.46 -0.67
C THR A 90 -1.12 6.88 -1.41
N ASN A 91 -1.68 8.02 -1.02
CA ASN A 91 -2.75 8.68 -1.76
C ASN A 91 -2.36 10.15 -1.99
N PRO A 92 -2.48 10.65 -3.23
CA PRO A 92 -2.12 12.03 -3.55
C PRO A 92 -3.23 13.00 -3.10
N MET A 93 -3.45 13.10 -1.79
CA MET A 93 -4.49 13.92 -1.18
C MET A 93 -3.90 14.81 -0.09
N GLU A 94 -4.44 16.01 0.02
CA GLU A 94 -4.18 16.96 1.10
C GLU A 94 -5.49 17.35 1.78
N PRO A 95 -5.43 17.81 3.03
CA PRO A 95 -6.63 18.28 3.70
C PRO A 95 -7.44 19.27 2.82
N PRO A 96 -8.77 19.16 2.75
CA PRO A 96 -9.66 18.25 3.50
C PRO A 96 -9.75 16.80 3.01
N PHE A 97 -8.85 16.32 2.14
CA PHE A 97 -8.75 14.95 1.62
C PHE A 97 -9.86 14.49 0.66
N GLU A 98 -10.62 15.41 0.09
CA GLU A 98 -11.75 15.12 -0.79
C GLU A 98 -11.35 15.06 -2.28
N THR A 99 -10.16 15.55 -2.62
CA THR A 99 -9.71 15.64 -4.01
C THR A 99 -8.28 15.12 -4.18
N LEU A 100 -7.97 14.68 -5.41
CA LEU A 100 -6.63 14.28 -5.78
C LEU A 100 -5.77 15.50 -6.15
N LYS A 101 -4.51 15.46 -5.75
CA LYS A 101 -3.46 16.45 -6.08
C LYS A 101 -2.59 15.97 -7.25
N THR A 102 -3.21 15.38 -8.26
CA THR A 102 -2.52 14.93 -9.48
C THR A 102 -2.66 15.91 -10.64
N ASP A 103 -3.48 16.97 -10.48
CA ASP A 103 -3.73 18.02 -11.49
C ASP A 103 -4.13 17.45 -12.87
N GLY A 104 -4.90 16.35 -12.86
CA GLY A 104 -5.28 15.63 -14.08
C GLY A 104 -4.13 14.86 -14.77
N GLY A 105 -2.95 14.83 -14.16
CA GLY A 105 -1.78 14.10 -14.64
C GLY A 105 -1.76 12.63 -14.20
N PRO A 106 -0.59 11.96 -14.36
CA PRO A 106 -0.42 10.56 -13.97
C PRO A 106 -0.72 10.31 -12.50
N SER A 107 -1.15 9.09 -12.16
CA SER A 107 -1.35 8.64 -10.78
C SER A 107 -0.09 8.80 -9.93
N ALA A 108 -0.26 8.89 -8.60
CA ALA A 108 0.88 8.88 -7.67
C ALA A 108 1.77 7.66 -7.88
N ALA A 109 1.16 6.48 -8.07
CA ALA A 109 1.91 5.25 -8.32
C ALA A 109 2.75 5.30 -9.60
N ARG A 110 2.24 5.89 -10.70
CA ARG A 110 3.02 6.09 -11.93
C ARG A 110 4.17 7.07 -11.69
N ARG A 111 3.93 8.17 -10.99
CA ARG A 111 5.01 9.12 -10.62
C ARG A 111 6.09 8.48 -9.75
N VAL A 112 5.71 7.58 -8.83
CA VAL A 112 6.64 6.78 -8.01
C VAL A 112 7.46 5.85 -8.90
N ALA A 113 6.84 5.14 -9.85
CA ALA A 113 7.54 4.25 -10.77
C ALA A 113 8.57 5.02 -11.62
N ASP A 114 8.16 6.14 -12.21
CA ASP A 114 9.02 6.96 -13.05
C ASP A 114 10.22 7.57 -12.28
N ALA A 115 9.98 7.95 -11.02
CA ALA A 115 11.03 8.55 -10.18
C ALA A 115 12.01 7.53 -9.58
N SER A 116 11.56 6.30 -9.29
CA SER A 116 12.36 5.30 -8.58
C SER A 116 12.98 4.23 -9.49
N GLY A 117 12.42 3.99 -10.67
CA GLY A 117 12.74 2.86 -11.54
C GLY A 117 12.35 1.50 -10.96
N ALA A 118 11.54 1.47 -9.90
CA ALA A 118 11.07 0.26 -9.25
C ALA A 118 9.93 -0.41 -10.04
N ARG A 119 9.74 -1.70 -9.81
CA ARG A 119 8.54 -2.44 -10.21
C ARG A 119 7.42 -2.16 -9.21
N VAL A 120 6.62 -1.13 -9.49
CA VAL A 120 5.62 -0.61 -8.54
C VAL A 120 4.34 -1.42 -8.59
N VAL A 121 3.83 -1.75 -7.40
CA VAL A 121 2.48 -2.29 -7.20
C VAL A 121 1.72 -1.35 -6.26
N LYS A 122 0.63 -0.76 -6.76
CA LYS A 122 -0.32 0.00 -5.95
C LYS A 122 -1.15 -0.97 -5.13
N ALA A 123 -1.13 -0.82 -3.79
CA ALA A 123 -1.88 -1.67 -2.87
C ALA A 123 -2.08 -1.00 -1.50
N PHE A 124 -3.02 -1.50 -0.70
CA PHE A 124 -3.28 -1.08 0.70
C PHE A 124 -3.73 0.39 0.89
N ASN A 125 -4.04 1.10 -0.17
CA ASN A 125 -4.37 2.53 -0.12
C ASN A 125 -5.85 2.84 0.21
N LEU A 126 -6.76 1.84 0.16
CA LEU A 126 -8.20 2.05 0.33
C LEU A 126 -8.67 2.09 1.78
N CYS A 127 -7.87 1.62 2.73
CA CYS A 127 -8.28 1.47 4.12
C CYS A 127 -7.41 2.29 5.08
N HIS A 128 -8.04 2.77 6.15
CA HIS A 128 -7.34 3.37 7.28
C HIS A 128 -6.42 2.33 7.96
N GLU A 129 -5.32 2.79 8.57
CA GLU A 129 -4.33 1.90 9.17
C GLU A 129 -4.87 0.99 10.26
N SER A 130 -5.96 1.37 10.93
CA SER A 130 -6.61 0.52 11.95
C SER A 130 -7.10 -0.82 11.42
N VAL A 131 -7.50 -0.86 10.14
CA VAL A 131 -7.94 -2.08 9.47
C VAL A 131 -6.79 -3.08 9.34
N TRP A 132 -5.59 -2.62 9.03
CA TRP A 132 -4.39 -3.47 8.90
C TRP A 132 -3.86 -4.01 10.23
N ARG A 133 -4.37 -3.50 11.37
CA ARG A 133 -4.08 -4.02 12.72
C ARG A 133 -4.99 -5.19 13.11
N MET A 134 -6.09 -5.41 12.38
CA MET A 134 -6.99 -6.54 12.58
C MET A 134 -6.30 -7.85 12.15
N THR A 135 -6.65 -8.97 12.78
CA THR A 135 -6.03 -10.28 12.51
C THR A 135 -7.06 -11.41 12.48
N PRO A 136 -7.56 -11.79 11.31
CA PRO A 136 -7.54 -11.08 10.03
C PRO A 136 -8.60 -9.98 9.94
N PRO A 137 -8.50 -9.04 8.99
CA PRO A 137 -9.58 -8.10 8.71
C PRO A 137 -10.72 -8.80 7.97
N VAL A 138 -11.87 -8.89 8.63
CA VAL A 138 -13.08 -9.58 8.13
C VAL A 138 -14.28 -8.66 8.30
N PHE A 139 -15.03 -8.45 7.23
CA PHE A 139 -16.22 -7.63 7.22
C PHE A 139 -17.39 -8.39 6.60
N GLY A 140 -18.53 -8.41 7.28
CA GLY A 140 -19.69 -9.17 6.84
C GLY A 140 -19.42 -10.68 6.61
N GLY A 141 -18.52 -11.26 7.41
CA GLY A 141 -18.11 -12.68 7.30
C GLY A 141 -17.14 -12.97 6.12
N ARG A 142 -16.68 -11.96 5.38
CA ARG A 142 -15.77 -12.11 4.26
C ARG A 142 -14.42 -11.46 4.57
N PRO A 143 -13.28 -12.12 4.26
CA PRO A 143 -11.96 -11.49 4.34
C PRO A 143 -11.90 -10.25 3.43
N LEU A 144 -11.17 -9.24 3.89
CA LEU A 144 -11.01 -7.99 3.14
C LEU A 144 -10.31 -8.25 1.79
N GLY A 145 -10.91 -7.76 0.70
CA GLY A 145 -10.29 -7.71 -0.61
C GLY A 145 -9.29 -6.55 -0.72
N VAL A 146 -8.11 -6.82 -1.25
CA VAL A 146 -7.07 -5.81 -1.51
C VAL A 146 -6.79 -5.75 -3.01
N PRO A 147 -7.27 -4.71 -3.71
CA PRO A 147 -6.95 -4.51 -5.13
C PRO A 147 -5.46 -4.20 -5.32
N LEU A 148 -4.88 -4.80 -6.36
CA LEU A 148 -3.49 -4.63 -6.77
C LEU A 148 -3.44 -4.11 -8.20
N CYS A 149 -2.73 -2.99 -8.44
CA CYS A 149 -2.42 -2.52 -9.79
C CYS A 149 -0.91 -2.50 -9.99
N GLY A 150 -0.44 -3.12 -11.07
CA GLY A 150 0.99 -3.19 -11.40
C GLY A 150 1.20 -3.81 -12.77
N ASP A 151 2.36 -3.54 -13.39
CA ASP A 151 2.69 -3.97 -14.74
C ASP A 151 3.58 -5.23 -14.77
N ASP A 152 4.20 -5.61 -13.63
CA ASP A 152 5.15 -6.71 -13.52
C ASP A 152 4.52 -7.88 -12.75
N GLU A 153 4.36 -9.03 -13.40
CA GLU A 153 3.70 -10.20 -12.82
C GLU A 153 4.47 -10.82 -11.65
N GLU A 154 5.80 -10.75 -11.63
CA GLU A 154 6.60 -11.25 -10.50
C GLU A 154 6.40 -10.35 -9.28
N ALA A 155 6.40 -9.02 -9.48
CA ALA A 155 6.10 -8.07 -8.41
C ALA A 155 4.68 -8.27 -7.87
N LEU A 156 3.69 -8.44 -8.75
CA LEU A 156 2.31 -8.74 -8.37
C LEU A 156 2.21 -10.05 -7.58
N ALA A 157 2.93 -11.11 -7.99
CA ALA A 157 2.95 -12.38 -7.27
C ALA A 157 3.51 -12.24 -5.85
N VAL A 158 4.60 -11.49 -5.68
CA VAL A 158 5.19 -11.18 -4.37
C VAL A 158 4.18 -10.44 -3.49
N VAL A 159 3.53 -9.39 -4.02
CA VAL A 159 2.58 -8.58 -3.24
C VAL A 159 1.31 -9.36 -2.92
N ARG A 160 0.82 -10.24 -3.81
CA ARG A 160 -0.28 -11.19 -3.51
C ARG A 160 0.03 -12.05 -2.28
N GLY A 161 1.26 -12.55 -2.16
CA GLY A 161 1.71 -13.28 -0.98
C GLY A 161 1.64 -12.45 0.30
N LEU A 162 2.13 -11.21 0.25
CA LEU A 162 2.09 -10.30 1.39
C LEU A 162 0.67 -9.89 1.80
N VAL A 163 -0.25 -9.80 0.85
CA VAL A 163 -1.70 -9.59 1.12
C VAL A 163 -2.29 -10.82 1.81
N ALA A 164 -1.98 -12.02 1.31
CA ALA A 164 -2.46 -13.27 1.90
C ALA A 164 -1.94 -13.49 3.33
N ASP A 165 -0.71 -13.06 3.63
CA ASP A 165 -0.15 -13.12 4.98
C ASP A 165 -0.94 -12.30 6.02
N LEU A 166 -1.66 -11.27 5.59
CA LEU A 166 -2.57 -10.50 6.44
C LEU A 166 -3.94 -11.19 6.60
N GLY A 167 -4.17 -12.32 5.93
CA GLY A 167 -5.49 -12.97 5.87
C GLY A 167 -6.48 -12.25 4.95
N CYS A 168 -5.99 -11.42 4.05
CA CYS A 168 -6.75 -10.70 3.03
C CYS A 168 -6.80 -11.47 1.71
N VAL A 169 -7.70 -11.08 0.81
CA VAL A 169 -7.83 -11.65 -0.54
C VAL A 169 -7.24 -10.67 -1.55
N PRO A 170 -6.15 -11.02 -2.25
CA PRO A 170 -5.62 -10.17 -3.31
C PRO A 170 -6.56 -10.16 -4.52
N MET A 171 -6.87 -8.97 -5.03
CA MET A 171 -7.77 -8.77 -6.17
C MET A 171 -6.98 -8.19 -7.35
N ALA A 172 -7.19 -8.71 -8.56
CA ALA A 172 -6.56 -8.19 -9.77
C ALA A 172 -7.18 -6.84 -10.16
N GLY A 173 -6.44 -5.75 -9.93
CA GLY A 173 -6.85 -4.39 -10.26
C GLY A 173 -6.46 -3.96 -11.68
N GLY A 174 -5.62 -4.74 -12.36
CA GLY A 174 -5.07 -4.45 -13.70
C GLY A 174 -3.68 -3.82 -13.65
N GLY A 175 -3.25 -3.25 -14.74
CA GLY A 175 -1.95 -2.59 -14.86
C GLY A 175 -1.84 -1.30 -14.04
N LEU A 176 -0.63 -0.75 -13.96
CA LEU A 176 -0.34 0.44 -13.15
C LEU A 176 -1.08 1.70 -13.65
N GLU A 177 -1.50 1.73 -14.90
CA GLU A 177 -2.37 2.79 -15.46
C GLU A 177 -3.71 2.90 -14.72
N ARG A 178 -4.17 1.80 -14.09
CA ARG A 178 -5.41 1.79 -13.30
C ARG A 178 -5.23 2.25 -11.85
N ALA A 179 -4.00 2.45 -11.39
CA ALA A 179 -3.74 2.88 -10.01
C ALA A 179 -4.45 4.20 -9.65
N GLY A 180 -4.59 5.11 -10.62
CA GLY A 180 -5.33 6.37 -10.43
C GLY A 180 -6.81 6.15 -10.07
N LEU A 181 -7.42 5.04 -10.48
CA LEU A 181 -8.79 4.68 -10.10
C LEU A 181 -8.88 4.31 -8.62
N LEU A 182 -7.87 3.60 -8.09
CA LEU A 182 -7.80 3.29 -6.65
C LEU A 182 -7.59 4.55 -5.82
N GLU A 183 -6.74 5.46 -6.29
CA GLU A 183 -6.49 6.76 -5.65
C GLU A 183 -7.77 7.60 -5.63
N ALA A 184 -8.48 7.69 -6.76
CA ALA A 184 -9.76 8.38 -6.86
C ALA A 184 -10.85 7.75 -5.98
N THR A 185 -10.89 6.41 -5.91
CA THR A 185 -11.82 5.69 -5.02
C THR A 185 -11.57 6.07 -3.57
N THR A 186 -10.31 6.15 -3.14
CA THR A 186 -9.98 6.58 -1.76
C THR A 186 -10.46 7.99 -1.50
N ALA A 187 -10.18 8.95 -2.39
CA ALA A 187 -10.61 10.33 -2.22
C ALA A 187 -12.14 10.44 -2.13
N PHE A 188 -12.86 9.71 -2.98
CA PHE A 188 -14.32 9.69 -2.98
C PHE A 188 -14.86 9.10 -1.67
N LEU A 189 -14.34 7.96 -1.20
CA LEU A 189 -14.79 7.33 0.04
C LEU A 189 -14.50 8.20 1.26
N VAL A 190 -13.32 8.84 1.31
CA VAL A 190 -12.97 9.76 2.40
C VAL A 190 -13.94 10.95 2.43
N GLY A 191 -14.29 11.51 1.28
CA GLY A 191 -15.29 12.59 1.20
C GLY A 191 -16.64 12.17 1.79
N LEU A 192 -17.11 10.96 1.48
CA LEU A 192 -18.35 10.43 2.07
C LEU A 192 -18.26 10.27 3.59
N TRP A 193 -17.18 9.71 4.11
CA TRP A 193 -16.96 9.55 5.55
C TRP A 193 -16.87 10.90 6.28
N VAL A 194 -16.21 11.88 5.68
CA VAL A 194 -16.15 13.25 6.24
C VAL A 194 -17.54 13.90 6.28
N ALA A 195 -18.37 13.61 5.28
CA ALA A 195 -19.78 14.06 5.26
C ALA A 195 -20.69 13.27 6.22
N GLY A 196 -20.16 12.23 6.91
CA GLY A 196 -20.94 11.39 7.83
C GLY A 196 -21.77 10.29 7.15
N GLU A 197 -21.51 10.02 5.87
CA GLU A 197 -22.20 8.99 5.10
C GLU A 197 -21.58 7.61 5.29
N ASP A 198 -22.39 6.57 5.14
CA ASP A 198 -21.93 5.16 5.14
C ASP A 198 -21.89 4.60 3.70
N PRO A 199 -20.71 4.49 3.08
CA PRO A 199 -20.58 3.95 1.74
C PRO A 199 -20.64 2.41 1.68
N SER A 200 -20.84 1.70 2.79
CA SER A 200 -20.79 0.22 2.82
C SER A 200 -21.80 -0.46 1.90
N ALA A 201 -22.95 0.18 1.64
CA ALA A 201 -23.98 -0.29 0.71
C ALA A 201 -23.88 0.31 -0.71
N MET A 202 -22.82 1.07 -1.00
CA MET A 202 -22.67 1.75 -2.30
C MET A 202 -22.34 0.77 -3.44
N VAL A 203 -21.67 -0.34 -3.13
CA VAL A 203 -21.30 -1.36 -4.11
C VAL A 203 -22.23 -2.55 -3.97
N THR A 204 -23.01 -2.78 -5.02
CA THR A 204 -23.94 -3.93 -5.09
C THR A 204 -23.16 -5.25 -5.23
N PRO A 205 -23.70 -6.38 -4.71
CA PRO A 205 -23.15 -7.70 -4.97
C PRO A 205 -23.05 -8.02 -6.48
N PRO A 206 -22.05 -8.84 -6.90
CA PRO A 206 -21.79 -9.14 -8.31
C PRO A 206 -22.98 -9.66 -9.09
N GLU A 207 -23.91 -10.39 -8.47
CA GLU A 207 -25.13 -10.90 -9.10
C GLU A 207 -26.08 -9.80 -9.59
N TYR A 208 -25.91 -8.57 -9.11
CA TYR A 208 -26.67 -7.39 -9.55
C TYR A 208 -25.88 -6.47 -10.49
N ALA A 209 -24.65 -6.83 -10.85
CA ALA A 209 -23.76 -5.97 -11.65
C ALA A 209 -24.07 -5.94 -13.16
N GLY A 210 -25.10 -6.68 -13.63
CA GLY A 210 -25.60 -6.58 -15.01
C GLY A 210 -24.60 -7.08 -16.06
N GLY A 211 -24.27 -8.34 -16.06
CA GLY A 211 -23.43 -9.01 -17.06
C GLY A 211 -22.96 -10.34 -16.49
N ASP A 212 -22.64 -11.32 -17.32
CA ASP A 212 -22.04 -12.56 -16.82
C ASP A 212 -20.55 -12.29 -16.53
N PRO A 213 -20.15 -12.16 -15.26
CA PRO A 213 -18.76 -11.80 -14.93
C PRO A 213 -17.79 -12.98 -15.05
N ARG A 214 -18.27 -14.14 -15.42
CA ARG A 214 -17.43 -15.36 -15.49
C ARG A 214 -17.14 -15.70 -16.94
N PRO A 215 -15.85 -15.90 -17.31
CA PRO A 215 -15.57 -16.60 -18.54
C PRO A 215 -16.23 -17.99 -18.42
N THR A 216 -17.12 -18.29 -19.32
CA THR A 216 -17.61 -19.66 -19.50
C THR A 216 -16.39 -20.52 -19.74
N SER A 217 -16.03 -21.37 -18.74
CA SER A 217 -15.01 -22.39 -18.93
C SER A 217 -15.46 -23.27 -20.08
N GLY A 218 -14.83 -23.06 -21.24
CA GLY A 218 -14.86 -24.00 -22.36
C GLY A 218 -13.94 -25.16 -22.09
#